data_87c903cd485bd0b318bef2a8334555b5
#
_entry.id   87c903cd485bd0b318bef2a8334555b5
#
_cell.length_a   1.000
_cell.length_b   1.000
_cell.length_c   1.000
_cell.angle_alpha   90.00
_cell.angle_beta   90.00
_cell.angle_gamma   90.00
#
_symmetry.space_group_name_H-M   'P 1'
#
loop_
_entity.id
_entity.type
_entity.pdbx_description
1 polymer ?
#
loop_
_entity_poly.entity_id
_entity_poly.type
_entity_poly.pdbx_seq_one_letter_code
_entity_poly.pdbx_strand_id
1 'polypeptide(L)'
;MSDEPICVVSLGADKTDRRRVSTMRLYTVGYGGRAPQAFVDLLRGAGVKTVADVRLRPDRAAMGVYVKAKTPDKGIERLLGEAGISYASLIELGNVFIDCDDWQDRYRRLLEGSGELLTERLFSLPGPVCLLCAEKQPENCHRLLVAGYLAAGGWDVVHLL
;
A
#
# COMPACT_ATOMS: atom_id res chain seq x y z
N MET A 1 -37.32 -36.93 -32.53
CA MET A 1 -36.51 -36.76 -31.29
C MET A 1 -35.07 -36.72 -31.72
N SER A 2 -34.56 -35.53 -31.87
CA SER A 2 -33.21 -35.29 -32.40
C SER A 2 -32.29 -35.11 -31.24
N ASP A 3 -31.37 -36.05 -31.06
CA ASP A 3 -30.23 -35.91 -30.15
C ASP A 3 -29.25 -34.91 -30.74
N GLU A 4 -29.17 -33.72 -30.20
CA GLU A 4 -28.07 -32.79 -30.47
C GLU A 4 -26.91 -33.10 -29.52
N PRO A 5 -25.68 -33.27 -30.03
CA PRO A 5 -24.55 -33.46 -29.15
C PRO A 5 -24.12 -32.14 -28.48
N ILE A 6 -24.05 -32.20 -27.19
CA ILE A 6 -23.50 -31.11 -26.36
C ILE A 6 -22.04 -30.92 -26.77
N CYS A 7 -21.75 -29.79 -27.40
CA CYS A 7 -20.39 -29.39 -27.73
C CYS A 7 -19.67 -28.96 -26.44
N VAL A 8 -18.86 -29.85 -25.89
CA VAL A 8 -17.94 -29.50 -24.78
C VAL A 8 -16.80 -28.70 -25.38
N VAL A 9 -16.86 -27.39 -25.25
CA VAL A 9 -15.72 -26.55 -25.59
C VAL A 9 -14.67 -26.73 -24.49
N SER A 10 -13.66 -27.52 -24.80
CA SER A 10 -12.44 -27.59 -24.01
C SER A 10 -11.75 -26.23 -24.09
N LEU A 11 -11.83 -25.45 -23.02
CA LEU A 11 -10.98 -24.29 -22.81
C LEU A 11 -9.56 -24.79 -22.57
N GLY A 12 -8.83 -24.99 -23.65
CA GLY A 12 -7.38 -25.19 -23.62
C GLY A 12 -6.77 -23.95 -22.95
N ALA A 13 -6.22 -24.12 -21.77
CA ALA A 13 -5.39 -23.11 -21.13
C ALA A 13 -4.21 -22.84 -22.06
N ASP A 14 -4.28 -21.74 -22.78
CA ASP A 14 -3.19 -21.24 -23.61
C ASP A 14 -2.03 -20.86 -22.69
N LYS A 15 -0.97 -21.66 -22.74
CA LYS A 15 0.27 -21.47 -21.96
C LYS A 15 1.11 -20.29 -22.47
N THR A 16 0.63 -19.52 -23.43
CA THR A 16 1.39 -18.42 -24.07
C THR A 16 1.10 -17.04 -23.50
N ASP A 17 0.13 -16.88 -22.58
CA ASP A 17 -0.22 -15.58 -22.00
C ASP A 17 0.48 -15.28 -20.66
N ARG A 18 1.58 -15.96 -20.36
CA ARG A 18 2.42 -15.63 -19.18
C ARG A 18 3.24 -14.33 -19.32
N ARG A 19 3.12 -13.60 -20.42
CA ARG A 19 3.92 -12.38 -20.67
C ARG A 19 3.20 -11.06 -20.48
N ARG A 20 1.96 -11.06 -19.99
CA ARG A 20 1.19 -9.85 -19.70
C ARG A 20 0.46 -9.87 -18.36
N VAL A 21 0.98 -10.53 -17.37
CA VAL A 21 0.69 -10.13 -16.00
C VAL A 21 1.53 -8.89 -15.78
N SER A 22 0.95 -7.73 -16.03
CA SER A 22 1.49 -6.48 -15.54
C SER A 22 1.68 -6.66 -14.03
N THR A 23 2.92 -6.90 -13.60
CA THR A 23 3.25 -7.06 -12.19
C THR A 23 2.86 -5.76 -11.54
N MET A 24 1.84 -5.78 -10.68
CA MET A 24 1.38 -4.57 -10.01
C MET A 24 2.47 -4.11 -9.08
N ARG A 25 3.00 -2.92 -9.32
CA ARG A 25 4.08 -2.36 -8.52
C ARG A 25 3.52 -1.58 -7.34
N LEU A 26 4.08 -1.85 -6.17
CA LEU A 26 3.79 -1.16 -4.94
C LEU A 26 5.07 -0.51 -4.42
N TYR A 27 4.98 0.73 -4.02
CA TYR A 27 6.05 1.41 -3.32
C TYR A 27 5.77 1.48 -1.82
N THR A 28 6.80 1.65 -1.02
CA THR A 28 6.67 2.01 0.40
C THR A 28 7.63 3.14 0.75
N VAL A 29 7.24 4.00 1.66
CA VAL A 29 8.03 5.13 2.12
C VAL A 29 7.79 5.42 3.60
N GLY A 30 8.82 5.88 4.31
CA GLY A 30 8.70 6.48 5.62
C GLY A 30 9.06 7.96 5.56
N TYR A 31 8.29 8.82 6.22
CA TYR A 31 8.58 10.26 6.22
C TYR A 31 9.66 10.64 7.26
N GLY A 32 9.96 9.78 8.23
CA GLY A 32 10.86 10.06 9.33
C GLY A 32 12.21 10.63 8.87
N GLY A 33 12.62 11.76 9.45
CA GLY A 33 13.87 12.42 9.12
C GLY A 33 13.96 13.05 7.73
N ARG A 34 12.85 13.13 6.98
CA ARG A 34 12.81 13.72 5.64
C ARG A 34 12.27 15.14 5.66
N ALA A 35 12.94 16.05 4.94
CA ALA A 35 12.37 17.34 4.61
C ALA A 35 11.17 17.15 3.64
N PRO A 36 10.13 17.98 3.75
CA PRO A 36 8.92 17.84 2.92
C PRO A 36 9.18 17.79 1.42
N GLN A 37 10.08 18.65 0.92
CA GLN A 37 10.42 18.67 -0.50
C GLN A 37 11.13 17.39 -0.93
N ALA A 38 12.08 16.90 -0.15
CA ALA A 38 12.79 15.64 -0.44
C ALA A 38 11.82 14.44 -0.45
N PHE A 39 10.83 14.43 0.44
CA PHE A 39 9.78 13.42 0.47
C PHE A 39 8.94 13.44 -0.80
N VAL A 40 8.49 14.61 -1.22
CA VAL A 40 7.70 14.79 -2.45
C VAL A 40 8.51 14.41 -3.70
N ASP A 41 9.78 14.81 -3.78
CA ASP A 41 10.66 14.51 -4.90
C ASP A 41 10.88 13.00 -5.05
N LEU A 42 11.01 12.30 -3.93
CA LEU A 42 11.14 10.85 -3.90
C LEU A 42 9.90 10.14 -4.48
N LEU A 43 8.71 10.59 -4.09
CA LEU A 43 7.44 10.06 -4.61
C LEU A 43 7.25 10.37 -6.10
N ARG A 44 7.56 11.59 -6.52
CA ARG A 44 7.48 12.00 -7.92
C ARG A 44 8.46 11.22 -8.80
N GLY A 45 9.69 11.04 -8.33
CA GLY A 45 10.72 10.27 -9.05
C GLY A 45 10.32 8.83 -9.30
N ALA A 46 9.53 8.24 -8.40
CA ALA A 46 8.96 6.90 -8.54
C ALA A 46 7.66 6.87 -9.35
N GLY A 47 7.10 8.02 -9.73
CA GLY A 47 5.84 8.09 -10.47
C GLY A 47 4.60 7.75 -9.65
N VAL A 48 4.68 7.88 -8.31
CA VAL A 48 3.56 7.58 -7.40
C VAL A 48 2.35 8.45 -7.70
N LYS A 49 1.19 7.84 -7.82
CA LYS A 49 -0.10 8.52 -8.05
C LYS A 49 -0.91 8.67 -6.77
N THR A 50 -0.83 7.68 -5.88
CA THR A 50 -1.57 7.69 -4.62
C THR A 50 -0.68 7.26 -3.47
N VAL A 51 -0.70 8.02 -2.39
CA VAL A 51 -0.14 7.64 -1.10
C VAL A 51 -1.23 7.00 -0.25
N ALA A 52 -1.02 5.75 0.14
CA ALA A 52 -1.87 5.00 1.05
C ALA A 52 -1.24 5.05 2.46
N ASP A 53 -1.81 5.85 3.32
CA ASP A 53 -1.32 6.07 4.68
C ASP A 53 -1.77 4.92 5.59
N VAL A 54 -0.84 4.06 5.98
CA VAL A 54 -1.12 2.89 6.84
C VAL A 54 -0.82 3.15 8.31
N ARG A 55 -0.67 4.40 8.71
CA ARG A 55 -0.50 4.76 10.12
C ARG A 55 -1.80 4.55 10.89
N LEU A 56 -1.70 4.00 12.10
CA LEU A 56 -2.84 3.89 13.02
C LEU A 56 -3.30 5.29 13.50
N ARG A 57 -2.36 6.21 13.68
CA ARG A 57 -2.59 7.58 14.17
C ARG A 57 -2.04 8.61 13.17
N PRO A 58 -2.65 8.75 11.98
CA PRO A 58 -2.21 9.70 10.97
C PRO A 58 -2.38 11.16 11.41
N ASP A 59 -3.20 11.40 12.43
CA ASP A 59 -3.41 12.68 13.09
C ASP A 59 -2.21 13.12 13.96
N ARG A 60 -1.17 12.31 14.09
CA ARG A 60 0.04 12.57 14.87
C ARG A 60 1.31 12.41 14.04
N ALA A 61 2.18 13.40 14.10
CA ALA A 61 3.52 13.35 13.54
C ALA A 61 4.40 14.38 14.25
N ALA A 62 5.72 14.14 14.28
CA ALA A 62 6.69 15.08 14.83
C ALA A 62 6.72 16.42 14.07
N MET A 63 6.50 16.39 12.75
CA MET A 63 6.36 17.56 11.89
C MET A 63 4.91 17.71 11.45
N GLY A 64 4.32 18.89 11.68
CA GLY A 64 2.92 19.17 11.35
C GLY A 64 2.55 18.98 9.87
N VAL A 65 3.52 19.12 8.98
CA VAL A 65 3.33 18.91 7.53
C VAL A 65 2.97 17.45 7.19
N TYR A 66 3.33 16.49 8.03
CA TYR A 66 3.00 15.07 7.84
C TYR A 66 1.76 14.62 8.62
N VAL A 67 1.12 15.52 9.34
CA VAL A 67 -0.12 15.24 10.06
C VAL A 67 -1.29 15.19 9.07
N LYS A 68 -2.14 14.16 9.19
CA LYS A 68 -3.47 14.23 8.59
C LYS A 68 -4.31 15.19 9.40
N ALA A 69 -4.48 16.39 8.90
CA ALA A 69 -5.28 17.43 9.53
C ALA A 69 -6.78 17.14 9.39
N LYS A 70 -7.61 17.93 10.08
CA LYS A 70 -9.08 17.82 10.00
C LYS A 70 -9.61 18.17 8.62
N THR A 71 -8.89 19.03 7.90
CA THR A 71 -9.25 19.52 6.57
C THR A 71 -8.11 19.28 5.59
N PRO A 72 -8.39 19.00 4.29
CA PRO A 72 -7.38 18.63 3.30
C PRO A 72 -6.49 19.80 2.84
N ASP A 73 -6.81 21.02 3.23
CA ASP A 73 -6.01 22.22 2.94
C ASP A 73 -4.80 22.38 3.86
N LYS A 74 -4.56 21.42 4.75
CA LYS A 74 -3.46 21.41 5.73
C LYS A 74 -2.78 20.05 5.80
N GLY A 75 -1.57 20.05 6.39
CA GLY A 75 -0.83 18.82 6.65
C GLY A 75 -0.46 18.03 5.40
N ILE A 76 -0.49 16.71 5.52
CA ILE A 76 -0.02 15.82 4.46
C ILE A 76 -0.89 15.84 3.21
N GLU A 77 -2.19 16.02 3.36
CA GLU A 77 -3.09 16.09 2.21
C GLU A 77 -2.79 17.31 1.34
N ARG A 78 -2.51 18.46 1.97
CA ARG A 78 -2.06 19.65 1.25
C ARG A 78 -0.71 19.42 0.58
N LEU A 79 0.27 18.89 1.31
CA LEU A 79 1.62 18.63 0.77
C LEU A 79 1.56 17.77 -0.49
N LEU A 80 0.81 16.69 -0.43
CA LEU A 80 0.66 15.77 -1.57
C LEU A 80 -0.21 16.36 -2.69
N GLY A 81 -1.29 17.06 -2.34
CA GLY A 81 -2.18 17.70 -3.30
C GLY A 81 -1.48 18.76 -4.16
N GLU A 82 -0.62 19.57 -3.56
CA GLU A 82 0.24 20.54 -4.28
C GLU A 82 1.22 19.86 -5.23
N ALA A 83 1.56 18.58 -4.96
CA ALA A 83 2.39 17.76 -5.82
C ALA A 83 1.61 16.96 -6.88
N GLY A 84 0.29 17.05 -6.88
CA GLY A 84 -0.58 16.26 -7.77
C GLY A 84 -0.68 14.79 -7.39
N ILE A 85 -0.41 14.45 -6.13
CA ILE A 85 -0.47 13.08 -5.59
C ILE A 85 -1.72 12.94 -4.72
N SER A 86 -2.51 11.90 -4.97
CA SER A 86 -3.69 11.58 -4.16
C SER A 86 -3.32 10.99 -2.82
N TYR A 87 -4.16 11.19 -1.82
CA TYR A 87 -3.98 10.65 -0.47
C TYR A 87 -5.18 9.80 -0.06
N ALA A 88 -4.91 8.65 0.54
CA ALA A 88 -5.91 7.80 1.16
C ALA A 88 -5.42 7.33 2.53
N SER A 89 -6.25 7.49 3.56
CA SER A 89 -5.99 6.96 4.89
C SER A 89 -6.56 5.56 5.01
N LEU A 90 -5.69 4.57 5.24
CA LEU A 90 -6.03 3.15 5.43
C LEU A 90 -5.74 2.75 6.88
N ILE A 91 -6.49 3.32 7.82
CA ILE A 91 -6.34 3.06 9.27
C ILE A 91 -6.48 1.57 9.59
N GLU A 92 -7.28 0.83 8.82
CA GLU A 92 -7.44 -0.61 8.94
C GLU A 92 -6.15 -1.39 8.81
N LEU A 93 -5.15 -0.84 8.14
CA LEU A 93 -3.79 -1.39 8.03
C LEU A 93 -2.85 -0.86 9.14
N GLY A 94 -3.33 -0.05 10.06
CA GLY A 94 -2.55 0.46 11.17
C GLY A 94 -2.11 -0.65 12.14
N ASN A 95 -0.97 -0.45 12.80
CA ASN A 95 -0.47 -1.41 13.78
C ASN A 95 -1.15 -1.23 15.14
N VAL A 96 -2.20 -1.99 15.39
CA VAL A 96 -2.92 -2.00 16.68
C VAL A 96 -2.16 -2.71 17.81
N PHE A 97 -1.04 -3.36 17.51
CA PHE A 97 -0.22 -4.12 18.45
C PHE A 97 1.08 -3.40 18.83
N ILE A 98 1.21 -2.12 18.50
CA ILE A 98 2.47 -1.37 18.62
C ILE A 98 3.07 -1.41 20.05
N ASP A 99 2.23 -1.53 21.07
CA ASP A 99 2.64 -1.59 22.48
C ASP A 99 2.91 -3.03 22.98
N CYS A 100 2.82 -4.04 22.11
CA CYS A 100 3.12 -5.43 22.43
C CYS A 100 4.55 -5.76 22.03
N ASP A 101 5.29 -6.49 22.89
CA ASP A 101 6.65 -6.92 22.58
C ASP A 101 6.72 -7.86 21.36
N ASP A 102 5.67 -8.64 21.15
CA ASP A 102 5.49 -9.59 20.04
C ASP A 102 4.61 -9.03 18.89
N TRP A 103 4.58 -7.70 18.72
CA TRP A 103 3.70 -7.05 17.77
C TRP A 103 3.84 -7.55 16.33
N GLN A 104 5.06 -7.90 15.90
CA GLN A 104 5.31 -8.41 14.54
C GLN A 104 4.59 -9.73 14.30
N ASP A 105 4.66 -10.65 15.24
CA ASP A 105 3.99 -11.95 15.13
C ASP A 105 2.46 -11.80 15.18
N ARG A 106 1.95 -10.90 16.02
CA ARG A 106 0.52 -10.59 16.07
C ARG A 106 0.03 -9.96 14.78
N TYR A 107 0.77 -8.98 14.27
CA TYR A 107 0.41 -8.32 13.02
C TYR A 107 0.48 -9.28 11.82
N ARG A 108 1.47 -10.15 11.77
CA ARG A 108 1.57 -11.20 10.74
C ARG A 108 0.36 -12.14 10.77
N ARG A 109 -0.04 -12.60 11.96
CA ARG A 109 -1.25 -13.44 12.12
C ARG A 109 -2.53 -12.71 11.71
N LEU A 110 -2.62 -11.42 11.99
CA LEU A 110 -3.74 -10.58 11.53
C LEU A 110 -3.82 -10.56 9.99
N LEU A 111 -2.69 -10.38 9.31
CA LEU A 111 -2.64 -10.42 7.85
C LEU A 111 -2.96 -11.81 7.29
N GLU A 112 -2.47 -12.87 7.91
CA GLU A 112 -2.77 -14.24 7.50
C GLU A 112 -4.28 -14.54 7.60
N GLY A 113 -4.95 -14.07 8.64
CA GLY A 113 -6.37 -14.30 8.87
C GLY A 113 -7.31 -13.34 8.17
N SER A 114 -6.90 -12.09 7.96
CA SER A 114 -7.77 -11.01 7.50
C SER A 114 -7.15 -10.09 6.44
N GLY A 115 -5.98 -10.45 5.92
CA GLY A 115 -5.22 -9.58 5.00
C GLY A 115 -5.99 -9.22 3.74
N GLU A 116 -6.77 -10.15 3.18
CA GLU A 116 -7.60 -9.90 2.01
C GLU A 116 -8.60 -8.76 2.27
N LEU A 117 -9.33 -8.83 3.38
CA LEU A 117 -10.27 -7.78 3.80
C LEU A 117 -9.55 -6.45 4.09
N LEU A 118 -8.44 -6.51 4.81
CA LEU A 118 -7.70 -5.30 5.21
C LEU A 118 -7.06 -4.57 4.02
N THR A 119 -6.73 -5.27 2.95
CA THR A 119 -6.12 -4.70 1.75
C THR A 119 -7.13 -4.38 0.64
N GLU A 120 -8.41 -4.65 0.83
CA GLU A 120 -9.45 -4.45 -0.19
C GLU A 120 -9.47 -3.02 -0.75
N ARG A 121 -9.45 -2.01 0.14
CA ARG A 121 -9.44 -0.60 -0.28
C ARG A 121 -8.16 -0.21 -1.02
N LEU A 122 -7.04 -0.83 -0.68
CA LEU A 122 -5.76 -0.58 -1.35
C LEU A 122 -5.84 -0.90 -2.84
N PHE A 123 -6.51 -1.99 -3.21
CA PHE A 123 -6.64 -2.42 -4.60
C PHE A 123 -7.52 -1.49 -5.46
N SER A 124 -8.35 -0.67 -4.84
CA SER A 124 -9.20 0.31 -5.53
C SER A 124 -8.51 1.63 -5.82
N LEU A 125 -7.32 1.87 -5.26
CA LEU A 125 -6.60 3.13 -5.41
C LEU A 125 -5.91 3.25 -6.77
N PRO A 126 -5.91 4.46 -7.38
CA PRO A 126 -5.16 4.69 -8.62
C PRO A 126 -3.66 4.50 -8.40
N GLY A 127 -3.06 3.60 -9.17
CA GLY A 127 -1.63 3.31 -9.08
C GLY A 127 -0.76 4.10 -10.05
N PRO A 128 0.56 4.09 -9.83
CA PRO A 128 1.27 3.38 -8.76
C PRO A 128 0.98 3.91 -7.35
N VAL A 129 0.79 2.98 -6.40
CA VAL A 129 0.47 3.27 -5.00
C VAL A 129 1.73 3.17 -4.14
N CYS A 130 1.87 4.04 -3.14
CA CYS A 130 2.93 4.01 -2.15
C CYS A 130 2.35 3.92 -0.73
N LEU A 131 2.71 2.88 0.01
CA LEU A 131 2.39 2.76 1.43
C LEU A 131 3.23 3.76 2.24
N LEU A 132 2.59 4.53 3.10
CA LEU A 132 3.23 5.51 3.96
C LEU A 132 3.15 5.10 5.43
N CYS A 133 4.29 5.16 6.11
CA CYS A 133 4.36 5.11 7.56
C CYS A 133 5.36 6.14 8.10
N ALA A 134 5.53 6.19 9.43
CA ALA A 134 6.42 7.16 10.08
C ALA A 134 7.91 6.77 9.95
N GLU A 135 8.22 5.50 10.18
CA GLU A 135 9.60 5.01 10.24
C GLU A 135 10.29 5.10 8.88
N LYS A 136 11.50 5.70 8.87
CA LYS A 136 12.29 5.82 7.64
C LYS A 136 12.69 4.45 7.10
N GLN A 137 13.18 3.58 7.96
CA GLN A 137 13.61 2.23 7.61
C GLN A 137 12.42 1.25 7.70
N PRO A 138 12.15 0.45 6.67
CA PRO A 138 11.00 -0.46 6.65
C PRO A 138 11.11 -1.57 7.69
N GLU A 139 12.32 -1.99 8.08
CA GLU A 139 12.57 -3.09 9.03
C GLU A 139 11.93 -2.85 10.40
N ASN A 140 11.79 -1.60 10.80
CA ASN A 140 11.23 -1.21 12.10
C ASN A 140 9.74 -0.85 12.01
N CYS A 141 9.10 -1.13 10.86
CA CYS A 141 7.75 -0.68 10.59
C CYS A 141 6.86 -1.82 10.11
N HIS A 142 5.60 -1.81 10.56
CA HIS A 142 4.61 -2.79 10.11
C HIS A 142 4.33 -2.73 8.59
N ARG A 143 4.65 -1.62 7.90
CA ARG A 143 4.54 -1.56 6.44
C ARG A 143 5.39 -2.61 5.73
N LEU A 144 6.49 -3.07 6.34
CA LEU A 144 7.26 -4.18 5.82
C LEU A 144 6.46 -5.48 5.80
N LEU A 145 5.67 -5.74 6.84
CA LEU A 145 4.81 -6.91 6.92
C LEU A 145 3.66 -6.85 5.90
N VAL A 146 3.05 -5.68 5.73
CA VAL A 146 2.05 -5.46 4.67
C VAL A 146 2.66 -5.69 3.29
N ALA A 147 3.84 -5.12 3.04
CA ALA A 147 4.58 -5.29 1.80
C ALA A 147 4.91 -6.76 1.51
N GLY A 148 5.36 -7.50 2.54
CA GLY A 148 5.64 -8.95 2.43
C GLY A 148 4.39 -9.76 2.11
N TYR A 149 3.27 -9.46 2.74
CA TYR A 149 1.98 -10.07 2.45
C TYR A 149 1.57 -9.86 0.99
N LEU A 150 1.69 -8.63 0.49
CA LEU A 150 1.36 -8.30 -0.90
C LEU A 150 2.34 -8.92 -1.90
N ALA A 151 3.64 -8.94 -1.58
CA ALA A 151 4.65 -9.60 -2.41
C ALA A 151 4.38 -11.09 -2.56
N ALA A 152 3.94 -11.77 -1.50
CA ALA A 152 3.51 -13.17 -1.54
C ALA A 152 2.29 -13.36 -2.46
N GLY A 153 1.44 -12.34 -2.60
CA GLY A 153 0.30 -12.30 -3.52
C GLY A 153 0.66 -11.91 -4.97
N GLY A 154 1.95 -11.71 -5.29
CA GLY A 154 2.42 -11.43 -6.65
C GLY A 154 2.72 -9.97 -6.96
N TRP A 155 2.69 -9.07 -5.96
CA TRP A 155 3.07 -7.67 -6.15
C TRP A 155 4.60 -7.50 -6.20
N ASP A 156 5.05 -6.63 -7.09
CA ASP A 156 6.45 -6.15 -7.10
C ASP A 156 6.58 -4.98 -6.12
N VAL A 157 7.30 -5.17 -5.03
CA VAL A 157 7.41 -4.18 -3.95
C VAL A 157 8.77 -3.51 -3.98
N VAL A 158 8.77 -2.17 -3.96
CA VAL A 158 9.99 -1.33 -3.92
C VAL A 158 9.92 -0.39 -2.71
N HIS A 159 10.93 -0.46 -1.84
CA HIS A 159 11.08 0.47 -0.72
C HIS A 159 11.84 1.72 -1.17
N LEU A 160 11.20 2.89 -1.01
CA LEU A 160 11.83 4.19 -1.28
C LEU A 160 12.60 4.64 -0.03
N LEU A 161 13.93 4.73 -0.11
CA LEU A 161 14.84 5.02 1.00
C LEU A 161 15.49 6.41 0.91
#